data_56ac6f792e7e298f440f75ddd44cec15
#
_entry.id   56ac6f792e7e298f440f75ddd44cec15
#
_cell.length_a   1.000
_cell.length_b   1.000
_cell.length_c   1.000
_cell.angle_alpha   90.00
_cell.angle_beta   90.00
_cell.angle_gamma   90.00
#
_symmetry.space_group_name_H-M   'P 1'
#
loop_
_entity.id
_entity.type
_entity.pdbx_description
1 polymer ?
#
loop_
_entity_poly.entity_id
_entity_poly.type
_entity_poly.pdbx_seq_one_letter_code
_entity_poly.pdbx_strand_id
1 'polypeptide(L)'
;MTENNQACPCGSGAHFAACCEPIINGTRESETAEELLRARYSAFVTGAIDFIVDSTHSRTRKEIDMSFIREWSQTSTWRGLQIFETKMVNENKTYISFEAQYTQNEQEQNHREKSLFEREDGEWRFVTGDELKNPTVRYEEPRPGRNDPCPCGSGKKYKKCHGAQS
;
A
#
# COMPACT_ATOMS: atom_id res chain seq x y z
N MET A 1 24.52 -24.51 -2.78
CA MET A 1 23.44 -23.77 -3.44
C MET A 1 22.45 -23.45 -2.32
N THR A 2 22.54 -22.26 -1.75
CA THR A 2 21.57 -21.81 -0.73
C THR A 2 20.29 -21.42 -1.46
N GLU A 3 19.29 -22.32 -1.45
CA GLU A 3 17.94 -21.94 -1.84
C GLU A 3 17.53 -20.76 -0.95
N ASN A 4 17.39 -19.62 -1.58
CA ASN A 4 16.96 -18.40 -0.90
C ASN A 4 15.45 -18.54 -0.62
N ASN A 5 15.14 -19.25 0.49
CA ASN A 5 13.79 -19.67 0.88
C ASN A 5 13.01 -18.51 1.53
N GLN A 6 13.34 -17.26 1.17
CA GLN A 6 12.71 -16.07 1.71
C GLN A 6 11.30 -15.90 1.15
N ALA A 7 10.31 -15.79 2.03
CA ALA A 7 8.94 -15.45 1.63
C ALA A 7 8.90 -14.10 0.89
N CYS A 8 8.08 -14.03 -0.16
CA CYS A 8 7.97 -12.80 -0.94
C CYS A 8 7.37 -11.66 -0.09
N PRO A 9 8.00 -10.48 -0.06
CA PRO A 9 7.47 -9.33 0.68
C PRO A 9 6.04 -8.94 0.28
N CYS A 10 5.63 -9.26 -0.95
CA CYS A 10 4.31 -8.92 -1.47
C CYS A 10 3.14 -9.65 -0.79
N GLY A 11 3.40 -10.61 0.09
CA GLY A 11 2.38 -11.33 0.83
C GLY A 11 1.64 -12.41 0.02
N SER A 12 2.17 -12.82 -1.13
CA SER A 12 1.58 -13.88 -1.97
C SER A 12 1.68 -15.27 -1.36
N GLY A 13 2.55 -15.47 -0.36
CA GLY A 13 2.89 -16.79 0.19
C GLY A 13 3.93 -17.56 -0.60
N ALA A 14 4.30 -17.11 -1.79
CA ALA A 14 5.36 -17.72 -2.60
C ALA A 14 6.75 -17.25 -2.15
N HIS A 15 7.81 -17.95 -2.57
CA HIS A 15 9.19 -17.49 -2.36
C HIS A 15 9.52 -16.30 -3.26
N PHE A 16 10.32 -15.38 -2.79
CA PHE A 16 10.70 -14.16 -3.51
C PHE A 16 11.33 -14.49 -4.86
N ALA A 17 12.26 -15.47 -4.89
CA ALA A 17 12.95 -15.92 -6.09
C ALA A 17 12.01 -16.51 -7.18
N ALA A 18 10.82 -16.96 -6.81
CA ALA A 18 9.82 -17.50 -7.74
C ALA A 18 8.64 -16.54 -7.96
N CYS A 19 8.62 -15.38 -7.31
CA CYS A 19 7.50 -14.44 -7.32
C CYS A 19 7.90 -13.08 -7.91
N CYS A 20 8.33 -12.15 -7.08
CA CYS A 20 8.60 -10.77 -7.51
C CYS A 20 10.04 -10.56 -8.01
N GLU A 21 11.02 -11.33 -7.54
CA GLU A 21 12.41 -11.15 -7.94
C GLU A 21 12.63 -11.28 -9.46
N PRO A 22 12.06 -12.28 -10.19
CA PRO A 22 12.22 -12.38 -11.63
C PRO A 22 11.65 -11.17 -12.39
N ILE A 23 10.59 -10.55 -11.87
CA ILE A 23 10.01 -9.34 -12.47
C ILE A 23 10.92 -8.14 -12.20
N ILE A 24 11.42 -8.00 -10.96
CA ILE A 24 12.29 -6.90 -10.55
C ILE A 24 13.61 -6.90 -11.31
N ASN A 25 14.20 -8.07 -11.53
CA ASN A 25 15.46 -8.20 -12.25
C ASN A 25 15.32 -8.32 -13.78
N GLY A 26 14.07 -8.25 -14.30
CA GLY A 26 13.78 -8.25 -15.74
C GLY A 26 13.92 -9.61 -16.44
N THR A 27 14.03 -10.72 -15.69
CA THR A 27 14.07 -12.06 -16.28
C THR A 27 12.69 -12.62 -16.62
N ARG A 28 11.62 -12.01 -16.10
CA ARG A 28 10.22 -12.29 -16.40
C ARG A 28 9.42 -10.99 -16.42
N GLU A 29 8.51 -10.85 -17.35
CA GLU A 29 7.55 -9.75 -17.37
C GLU A 29 6.37 -10.05 -16.45
N SER A 30 5.68 -8.99 -15.99
CA SER A 30 4.41 -9.14 -15.27
C SER A 30 3.29 -9.43 -16.25
N GLU A 31 2.54 -10.49 -16.02
CA GLU A 31 1.41 -10.88 -16.87
C GLU A 31 0.17 -9.99 -16.59
N THR A 32 0.04 -9.53 -15.35
CA THR A 32 -1.09 -8.71 -14.89
C THR A 32 -0.61 -7.42 -14.22
N ALA A 33 -1.50 -6.42 -14.18
CA ALA A 33 -1.25 -5.17 -13.45
C ALA A 33 -1.05 -5.43 -11.94
N GLU A 34 -1.72 -6.46 -11.38
CA GLU A 34 -1.55 -6.84 -9.98
C GLU A 34 -0.16 -7.43 -9.72
N GLU A 35 0.37 -8.27 -10.60
CA GLU A 35 1.74 -8.76 -10.48
C GLU A 35 2.75 -7.61 -10.49
N LEU A 36 2.53 -6.61 -11.36
CA LEU A 36 3.38 -5.43 -11.39
C LEU A 36 3.30 -4.64 -10.09
N LEU A 37 2.10 -4.43 -9.54
CA LEU A 37 1.93 -3.76 -8.24
C LEU A 37 2.68 -4.50 -7.13
N ARG A 38 2.54 -5.82 -7.06
CA ARG A 38 3.23 -6.68 -6.09
C ARG A 38 4.76 -6.61 -6.22
N ALA A 39 5.25 -6.61 -7.46
CA ALA A 39 6.68 -6.46 -7.73
C ALA A 39 7.18 -5.06 -7.34
N ARG A 40 6.43 -4.00 -7.61
CA ARG A 40 6.77 -2.63 -7.18
C ARG A 40 6.79 -2.49 -5.66
N TYR A 41 5.81 -3.06 -4.94
CA TYR A 41 5.84 -3.11 -3.48
C TYR A 41 7.10 -3.83 -2.97
N SER A 42 7.40 -5.01 -3.53
CA SER A 42 8.61 -5.76 -3.16
C SER A 42 9.90 -4.99 -3.47
N ALA A 43 9.91 -4.18 -4.55
CA ALA A 43 11.02 -3.32 -4.90
C ALA A 43 11.24 -2.20 -3.86
N PHE A 44 10.18 -1.62 -3.30
CA PHE A 44 10.30 -0.70 -2.16
C PHE A 44 10.89 -1.40 -0.93
N VAL A 45 10.47 -2.62 -0.63
CA VAL A 45 10.98 -3.40 0.51
C VAL A 45 12.47 -3.74 0.36
N THR A 46 12.89 -4.08 -0.87
CA THR A 46 14.26 -4.52 -1.17
C THR A 46 15.20 -3.39 -1.59
N GLY A 47 14.66 -2.18 -1.79
CA GLY A 47 15.45 -1.03 -2.25
C GLY A 47 15.80 -1.05 -3.74
N ALA A 48 15.07 -1.81 -4.56
CA ALA A 48 15.25 -1.87 -6.02
C ALA A 48 14.62 -0.65 -6.71
N ILE A 49 15.16 0.54 -6.45
CA ILE A 49 14.58 1.82 -6.87
C ILE A 49 14.57 1.98 -8.39
N ASP A 50 15.58 1.49 -9.08
CA ASP A 50 15.65 1.59 -10.55
C ASP A 50 14.45 0.88 -11.20
N PHE A 51 14.03 -0.27 -10.67
CA PHE A 51 12.83 -0.96 -11.12
C PHE A 51 11.55 -0.12 -10.93
N ILE A 52 11.44 0.65 -9.84
CA ILE A 52 10.30 1.55 -9.62
C ILE A 52 10.20 2.57 -10.76
N VAL A 53 11.34 3.14 -11.16
CA VAL A 53 11.42 4.11 -12.26
C VAL A 53 11.10 3.43 -13.60
N ASP A 54 11.76 2.31 -13.89
CA ASP A 54 11.65 1.61 -15.19
C ASP A 54 10.24 1.05 -15.41
N SER A 55 9.58 0.59 -14.35
CA SER A 55 8.21 0.09 -14.40
C SER A 55 7.14 1.19 -14.42
N THR A 56 7.54 2.46 -14.46
CA THR A 56 6.63 3.60 -14.62
C THR A 56 6.48 3.98 -16.09
N HIS A 57 5.27 4.29 -16.50
CA HIS A 57 4.92 4.68 -17.87
C HIS A 57 5.74 5.90 -18.32
N SER A 58 6.22 5.91 -19.56
CA SER A 58 7.11 6.94 -20.12
C SER A 58 6.56 8.36 -19.96
N ARG A 59 5.23 8.52 -20.06
CA ARG A 59 4.57 9.84 -19.96
C ARG A 59 4.66 10.48 -18.56
N THR A 60 4.76 9.68 -17.49
CA THR A 60 4.81 10.16 -16.10
C THR A 60 6.15 9.89 -15.41
N ARG A 61 7.03 9.08 -16.02
CA ARG A 61 8.33 8.72 -15.45
C ARG A 61 9.18 9.91 -15.07
N LYS A 62 9.09 11.02 -15.83
CA LYS A 62 9.87 12.24 -15.58
C LYS A 62 9.44 13.01 -14.33
N GLU A 63 8.23 12.71 -13.81
CA GLU A 63 7.68 13.34 -12.61
C GLU A 63 8.15 12.67 -11.32
N ILE A 64 8.87 11.53 -11.44
CA ILE A 64 9.34 10.77 -10.29
C ILE A 64 10.47 11.51 -9.58
N ASP A 65 10.28 11.79 -8.30
CA ASP A 65 11.34 12.19 -7.39
C ASP A 65 12.06 10.96 -6.85
N MET A 66 13.18 10.60 -7.48
CA MET A 66 13.98 9.44 -7.09
C MET A 66 14.57 9.58 -5.68
N SER A 67 14.86 10.80 -5.24
CA SER A 67 15.41 11.06 -3.91
C SER A 67 14.36 10.73 -2.85
N PHE A 68 13.13 11.20 -3.05
CA PHE A 68 12.01 10.91 -2.17
C PHE A 68 11.71 9.41 -2.11
N ILE A 69 11.64 8.73 -3.27
CA ILE A 69 11.36 7.28 -3.32
C ILE A 69 12.44 6.48 -2.59
N ARG A 70 13.70 6.84 -2.78
CA ARG A 70 14.84 6.19 -2.12
C ARG A 70 14.80 6.39 -0.61
N GLU A 71 14.59 7.61 -0.16
CA GLU A 71 14.46 7.93 1.25
C GLU A 71 13.29 7.17 1.89
N TRP A 72 12.12 7.20 1.25
CA TRP A 72 10.94 6.49 1.73
C TRP A 72 11.17 4.98 1.83
N SER A 73 11.78 4.38 0.82
CA SER A 73 12.15 2.96 0.84
C SER A 73 13.09 2.62 1.99
N GLN A 74 14.13 3.45 2.23
CA GLN A 74 15.19 3.17 3.21
C GLN A 74 14.80 3.48 4.66
N THR A 75 13.94 4.48 4.88
CA THR A 75 13.52 4.91 6.22
C THR A 75 12.27 4.20 6.72
N SER A 76 11.62 3.41 5.87
CA SER A 76 10.41 2.68 6.21
C SER A 76 10.70 1.21 6.51
N THR A 77 10.10 0.69 7.59
CA THR A 77 10.01 -0.75 7.83
C THR A 77 8.68 -1.25 7.29
N TRP A 78 8.71 -1.91 6.15
CA TRP A 78 7.54 -2.40 5.45
C TRP A 78 6.90 -3.58 6.17
N ARG A 79 5.56 -3.58 6.31
CA ARG A 79 4.80 -4.54 7.11
C ARG A 79 3.90 -5.43 6.27
N GLY A 80 3.37 -4.93 5.16
CA GLY A 80 2.48 -5.70 4.31
C GLY A 80 1.82 -4.89 3.21
N LEU A 81 1.25 -5.61 2.27
CA LEU A 81 0.47 -5.09 1.16
C LEU A 81 -0.92 -5.74 1.18
N GLN A 82 -1.96 -4.93 1.16
CA GLN A 82 -3.34 -5.38 1.04
C GLN A 82 -3.98 -4.76 -0.21
N ILE A 83 -4.47 -5.60 -1.11
CA ILE A 83 -5.21 -5.18 -2.30
C ILE A 83 -6.71 -5.26 -1.98
N PHE A 84 -7.45 -4.17 -2.19
CA PHE A 84 -8.88 -4.08 -1.91
C PHE A 84 -9.72 -4.35 -3.14
N GLU A 85 -9.30 -3.78 -4.28
CA GLU A 85 -10.06 -3.84 -5.52
C GLU A 85 -9.12 -3.82 -6.72
N THR A 86 -9.42 -4.66 -7.70
CA THR A 86 -8.82 -4.59 -9.05
C THR A 86 -9.95 -4.36 -10.04
N LYS A 87 -9.97 -3.18 -10.67
CA LYS A 87 -11.00 -2.79 -11.64
C LYS A 87 -10.40 -2.68 -13.03
N MET A 88 -10.61 -3.71 -13.82
CA MET A 88 -10.25 -3.70 -15.25
C MET A 88 -11.20 -2.76 -16.00
N VAL A 89 -10.65 -1.83 -16.76
CA VAL A 89 -11.39 -0.94 -17.67
C VAL A 89 -11.45 -1.57 -19.06
N ASN A 90 -10.32 -2.10 -19.52
CA ASN A 90 -10.17 -2.89 -20.75
C ASN A 90 -8.88 -3.72 -20.63
N GLU A 91 -8.52 -4.45 -21.68
CA GLU A 91 -7.33 -5.32 -21.73
C GLU A 91 -5.99 -4.59 -21.48
N ASN A 92 -5.96 -3.27 -21.71
CA ASN A 92 -4.76 -2.44 -21.59
C ASN A 92 -4.80 -1.45 -20.43
N LYS A 93 -5.86 -1.44 -19.62
CA LYS A 93 -6.05 -0.44 -18.56
C LYS A 93 -6.76 -1.01 -17.35
N THR A 94 -6.14 -0.86 -16.18
CA THR A 94 -6.62 -1.37 -14.90
C THR A 94 -6.38 -0.37 -13.79
N TYR A 95 -7.35 -0.19 -12.89
CA TYR A 95 -7.18 0.48 -11.61
C TYR A 95 -7.05 -0.56 -10.50
N ILE A 96 -6.12 -0.33 -9.57
CA ILE A 96 -5.96 -1.16 -8.37
C ILE A 96 -5.96 -0.27 -7.15
N SER A 97 -6.83 -0.58 -6.18
CA SER A 97 -6.87 0.10 -4.89
C SER A 97 -6.22 -0.80 -3.85
N PHE A 98 -5.23 -0.26 -3.13
CA PHE A 98 -4.45 -1.03 -2.16
C PHE A 98 -4.04 -0.19 -0.95
N GLU A 99 -3.52 -0.85 0.06
CA GLU A 99 -2.86 -0.27 1.22
C GLU A 99 -1.50 -0.94 1.40
N ALA A 100 -0.47 -0.12 1.54
CA ALA A 100 0.84 -0.53 1.99
C ALA A 100 1.04 -0.09 3.44
N GLN A 101 1.34 -1.03 4.32
CA GLN A 101 1.56 -0.80 5.74
C GLN A 101 3.06 -0.74 6.01
N TYR A 102 3.48 0.27 6.75
CA TYR A 102 4.88 0.44 7.13
C TYR A 102 5.01 1.19 8.45
N THR A 103 6.18 1.11 9.05
CA THR A 103 6.56 1.89 10.22
C THR A 103 7.66 2.87 9.81
N GLN A 104 7.50 4.15 10.16
CA GLN A 104 8.50 5.18 9.94
C GLN A 104 8.57 6.06 11.20
N ASN A 105 9.76 6.37 11.69
CA ASN A 105 9.97 7.12 12.94
C ASN A 105 9.18 6.53 14.13
N GLU A 106 9.19 5.21 14.28
CA GLU A 106 8.47 4.46 15.32
C GLU A 106 6.93 4.59 15.27
N GLN A 107 6.40 5.17 14.20
CA GLN A 107 4.96 5.33 13.98
C GLN A 107 4.47 4.40 12.88
N GLU A 108 3.36 3.71 13.13
CA GLU A 108 2.67 2.94 12.12
C GLU A 108 1.98 3.86 11.12
N GLN A 109 2.19 3.59 9.84
CA GLN A 109 1.67 4.37 8.72
C GLN A 109 0.98 3.45 7.73
N ASN A 110 -0.06 3.97 7.09
CA ASN A 110 -0.79 3.28 6.03
C ASN A 110 -0.85 4.18 4.81
N HIS A 111 -0.20 3.76 3.74
CA HIS A 111 -0.32 4.41 2.44
C HIS A 111 -1.42 3.72 1.65
N ARG A 112 -2.54 4.41 1.45
CA ARG A 112 -3.69 3.93 0.67
C ARG A 112 -3.74 4.66 -0.65
N GLU A 113 -3.80 3.90 -1.73
CA GLU A 113 -3.73 4.47 -3.07
C GLU A 113 -4.66 3.73 -4.04
N LYS A 114 -5.22 4.47 -4.99
CA LYS A 114 -5.84 3.94 -6.19
C LYS A 114 -4.93 4.24 -7.37
N SER A 115 -4.22 3.22 -7.80
CA SER A 115 -3.24 3.31 -8.89
C SER A 115 -3.85 2.98 -10.23
N LEU A 116 -3.41 3.70 -11.26
CA LEU A 116 -3.68 3.41 -12.65
C LEU A 116 -2.48 2.67 -13.26
N PHE A 117 -2.78 1.55 -13.89
CA PHE A 117 -1.84 0.79 -14.72
C PHE A 117 -2.32 0.74 -16.15
N GLU A 118 -1.42 0.94 -17.10
CA GLU A 118 -1.68 0.81 -18.54
C GLU A 118 -0.57 0.00 -19.22
N ARG A 119 -0.89 -0.61 -20.37
CA ARG A 119 0.11 -1.25 -21.21
C ARG A 119 0.83 -0.22 -22.07
N GLU A 120 2.16 -0.29 -22.08
CA GLU A 120 3.05 0.43 -22.96
C GLU A 120 3.93 -0.61 -23.66
N ASP A 121 3.89 -0.66 -24.99
CA ASP A 121 4.60 -1.65 -25.81
C ASP A 121 4.31 -3.12 -25.42
N GLY A 122 3.09 -3.38 -24.95
CA GLY A 122 2.64 -4.71 -24.52
C GLY A 122 2.86 -5.03 -23.04
N GLU A 123 3.69 -4.26 -22.34
CA GLU A 123 4.02 -4.47 -20.93
C GLU A 123 3.20 -3.58 -20.00
N TRP A 124 2.81 -4.09 -18.84
CA TRP A 124 2.17 -3.28 -17.81
C TRP A 124 3.12 -2.24 -17.25
N ARG A 125 2.63 -1.00 -17.10
CA ARG A 125 3.34 0.13 -16.49
C ARG A 125 2.44 0.84 -15.46
N PHE A 126 3.03 1.27 -14.37
CA PHE A 126 2.36 2.19 -13.45
C PHE A 126 2.28 3.58 -14.09
N VAL A 127 1.13 4.23 -14.02
CA VAL A 127 0.95 5.56 -14.61
C VAL A 127 0.91 6.64 -13.55
N THR A 128 -0.02 6.52 -12.60
CA THR A 128 -0.25 7.48 -11.52
C THR A 128 -1.00 6.82 -10.38
N GLY A 129 -0.96 7.41 -9.21
CA GLY A 129 -1.74 7.00 -8.05
C GLY A 129 -2.42 8.19 -7.40
N ASP A 130 -3.68 7.99 -7.02
CA ASP A 130 -4.46 8.93 -6.22
C ASP A 130 -4.51 8.43 -4.77
N GLU A 131 -4.03 9.24 -3.83
CA GLU A 131 -4.10 8.89 -2.41
C GLU A 131 -5.55 8.78 -1.96
N LEU A 132 -5.89 7.65 -1.34
CA LEU A 132 -7.21 7.41 -0.76
C LEU A 132 -7.19 7.84 0.71
N LYS A 133 -8.10 8.74 1.07
CA LYS A 133 -8.29 9.12 2.47
C LYS A 133 -8.68 7.89 3.30
N ASN A 134 -8.12 7.80 4.50
CA ASN A 134 -8.55 6.78 5.45
C ASN A 134 -10.07 6.89 5.67
N PRO A 135 -10.79 5.76 5.69
CA PRO A 135 -12.22 5.80 5.97
C PRO A 135 -12.42 6.46 7.34
N THR A 136 -13.25 7.49 7.36
CA THR A 136 -13.67 8.08 8.63
C THR A 136 -14.41 7.00 9.40
N VAL A 137 -13.89 6.58 10.55
CA VAL A 137 -14.58 5.64 11.44
C VAL A 137 -15.85 6.35 11.90
N ARG A 138 -16.99 6.04 11.26
CA ARG A 138 -18.30 6.39 11.78
C ARG A 138 -18.61 5.36 12.85
N TYR A 139 -18.59 5.77 14.10
CA TYR A 139 -19.16 4.95 15.15
C TYR A 139 -20.65 4.81 14.86
N GLU A 140 -21.13 3.59 14.67
CA GLU A 140 -22.56 3.30 14.42
C GLU A 140 -23.44 3.72 15.60
N GLU A 141 -22.88 3.80 16.80
CA GLU A 141 -23.55 4.37 17.96
C GLU A 141 -23.04 5.80 18.24
N PRO A 142 -23.95 6.78 18.34
CA PRO A 142 -23.56 8.13 18.73
C PRO A 142 -22.91 8.07 20.12
N ARG A 143 -21.68 8.58 20.23
CA ARG A 143 -21.04 8.71 21.54
C ARG A 143 -21.96 9.53 22.46
N PRO A 144 -22.16 9.12 23.72
CA PRO A 144 -22.97 9.92 24.64
C PRO A 144 -22.43 11.33 24.72
N GLY A 145 -23.30 12.29 24.61
CA GLY A 145 -22.96 13.70 24.77
C GLY A 145 -22.36 13.94 26.15
N ARG A 146 -21.56 14.96 26.26
CA ARG A 146 -20.84 15.32 27.51
C ARG A 146 -21.78 15.37 28.74
N ASN A 147 -23.04 15.76 28.53
CA ASN A 147 -24.05 15.90 29.56
C ASN A 147 -25.03 14.71 29.67
N ASP A 148 -24.94 13.74 28.77
CA ASP A 148 -25.82 12.58 28.77
C ASP A 148 -25.51 11.63 29.95
N PRO A 149 -26.46 10.79 30.37
CA PRO A 149 -26.21 9.76 31.36
C PRO A 149 -25.10 8.82 30.88
N CYS A 150 -24.20 8.48 31.78
CA CYS A 150 -23.13 7.56 31.42
C CYS A 150 -23.69 6.15 31.13
N PRO A 151 -23.35 5.51 30.01
CA PRO A 151 -23.88 4.19 29.64
C PRO A 151 -23.47 3.07 30.59
N CYS A 152 -22.54 3.33 31.53
CA CYS A 152 -22.15 2.38 32.56
C CYS A 152 -23.21 2.15 33.65
N GLY A 153 -24.35 2.85 33.61
CA GLY A 153 -25.43 2.71 34.59
C GLY A 153 -25.16 3.40 35.95
N SER A 154 -24.08 4.19 36.10
CA SER A 154 -23.71 4.86 37.36
C SER A 154 -24.64 6.02 37.74
N GLY A 155 -25.59 6.43 36.88
CA GLY A 155 -26.44 7.60 37.08
C GLY A 155 -25.72 8.95 36.97
N LYS A 156 -24.41 8.97 36.75
CA LYS A 156 -23.61 10.18 36.60
C LYS A 156 -23.60 10.63 35.12
N LYS A 157 -23.45 11.96 34.89
CA LYS A 157 -23.23 12.47 33.54
C LYS A 157 -21.92 11.94 32.98
N TYR A 158 -21.87 11.66 31.65
CA TYR A 158 -20.70 11.08 30.97
C TYR A 158 -19.40 11.85 31.30
N LYS A 159 -19.40 13.19 31.27
CA LYS A 159 -18.25 14.04 31.64
C LYS A 159 -17.75 13.90 33.08
N LYS A 160 -18.57 13.36 33.98
CA LYS A 160 -18.20 13.15 35.40
C LYS A 160 -17.94 11.67 35.71
N CYS A 161 -17.88 10.83 34.70
CA CYS A 161 -17.64 9.39 34.80
C CYS A 161 -16.56 8.99 33.77
N HIS A 162 -16.93 8.28 32.72
CA HIS A 162 -15.98 7.80 31.70
C HIS A 162 -15.43 8.89 30.77
N GLY A 163 -16.10 10.04 30.64
CA GLY A 163 -15.61 11.21 29.92
C GLY A 163 -14.69 12.14 30.70
N ALA A 164 -14.33 11.80 31.95
CA ALA A 164 -13.43 12.62 32.77
C ALA A 164 -11.95 12.31 32.56
N GLN A 165 -11.62 11.30 31.73
CA GLN A 165 -10.24 10.82 31.50
C GLN A 165 -9.72 11.21 30.08
N SER A 166 -10.30 12.23 29.45
CA SER A 166 -9.85 12.70 28.14
C SER A 166 -9.20 14.08 28.29
#